data_bd353f2e528e4b6cae339136fac73540
#
_entry.id   bd353f2e528e4b6cae339136fac73540
#
_cell.length_a   1.000
_cell.length_b   1.000
_cell.length_c   1.000
_cell.angle_alpha   90.00
_cell.angle_beta   90.00
_cell.angle_gamma   90.00
#
_symmetry.space_group_name_H-M   'P 1'
#
loop_
_entity.id
_entity.type
_entity.pdbx_description
1 polymer ?
#
loop_
_entity_poly.entity_id
_entity_poly.type
_entity_poly.pdbx_seq_one_letter_code
_entity_poly.pdbx_strand_id
1 'polypeptide(L)'
;MVSKISEGVEVSIETFYQKDYSNPLQNEYMFAYRITIENHNSFPVKLLRRYWEVFDSNSEHRIVEGEGVVGVQPLIMPGKHYQYVSGCHLKSELGKMQGYYTMENI
;
A
#
# COMPACT_ATOMS: atom_id res chain seq x y z
N MET A 1 1.66 4.17 -12.31
CA MET A 1 2.14 3.10 -11.40
C MET A 1 3.51 3.43 -10.86
N VAL A 2 3.71 3.27 -9.57
CA VAL A 2 5.00 3.49 -8.90
C VAL A 2 5.51 2.15 -8.41
N SER A 3 6.80 1.89 -8.62
CA SER A 3 7.44 0.63 -8.24
C SER A 3 8.79 0.87 -7.58
N LYS A 4 9.11 0.08 -6.57
CA LYS A 4 10.39 0.14 -5.88
C LYS A 4 10.85 -1.26 -5.48
N ILE A 5 12.12 -1.52 -5.67
CA ILE A 5 12.74 -2.79 -5.29
C ILE A 5 13.67 -2.56 -4.10
N SER A 6 13.53 -3.40 -3.06
CA SER A 6 14.41 -3.39 -1.90
C SER A 6 14.64 -4.82 -1.45
N GLU A 7 15.91 -5.22 -1.34
CA GLU A 7 16.33 -6.57 -0.91
C GLU A 7 15.64 -7.70 -1.71
N GLY A 8 15.50 -7.49 -3.02
CA GLY A 8 14.91 -8.47 -3.92
C GLY A 8 13.39 -8.54 -3.89
N VAL A 9 12.72 -7.65 -3.17
CA VAL A 9 11.26 -7.57 -3.13
C VAL A 9 10.81 -6.29 -3.82
N GLU A 10 9.96 -6.44 -4.82
CA GLU A 10 9.42 -5.31 -5.57
C GLU A 10 7.99 -5.00 -5.11
N VAL A 11 7.74 -3.75 -4.76
CA VAL A 11 6.41 -3.25 -4.39
C VAL A 11 5.96 -2.27 -5.45
N SER A 12 4.82 -2.56 -6.07
CA SER A 12 4.20 -1.71 -7.10
C SER A 12 2.86 -1.20 -6.58
N ILE A 13 2.58 0.07 -6.83
CA ILE A 13 1.35 0.72 -6.37
C ILE A 13 0.65 1.38 -7.56
N GLU A 14 -0.63 1.04 -7.73
CA GLU A 14 -1.51 1.68 -8.70
C GLU A 14 -2.63 2.38 -7.95
N THR A 15 -2.92 3.63 -8.29
CA THR A 15 -3.91 4.45 -7.60
C THR A 15 -5.08 4.76 -8.53
N PHE A 16 -6.31 4.63 -8.01
CA PHE A 16 -7.53 4.87 -8.78
C PHE A 16 -8.45 5.80 -7.99
N TYR A 17 -8.79 6.94 -8.58
CA TYR A 17 -9.77 7.87 -7.99
C TYR A 17 -11.17 7.28 -8.08
N GLN A 18 -11.90 7.27 -6.96
CA GLN A 18 -13.23 6.71 -6.86
C GLN A 18 -14.27 7.83 -6.93
N LYS A 19 -14.66 8.23 -8.12
CA LYS A 19 -15.62 9.32 -8.34
C LYS A 19 -16.96 9.07 -7.65
N ASP A 20 -17.47 7.84 -7.73
CA ASP A 20 -18.78 7.49 -7.18
C ASP A 20 -18.82 7.47 -5.66
N TYR A 21 -17.67 7.39 -5.01
CA TYR A 21 -17.53 7.37 -3.56
C TYR A 21 -16.93 8.66 -3.01
N SER A 22 -16.77 9.67 -3.87
CA SER A 22 -16.19 10.96 -3.50
C SER A 22 -17.25 12.04 -3.50
N ASN A 23 -17.06 13.06 -2.65
CA ASN A 23 -17.92 14.24 -2.60
C ASN A 23 -17.06 15.49 -2.48
N PRO A 24 -16.58 16.05 -3.61
CA PRO A 24 -15.71 17.23 -3.60
C PRO A 24 -16.32 18.46 -2.94
N LEU A 25 -17.64 18.60 -2.98
CA LEU A 25 -18.32 19.73 -2.35
C LEU A 25 -18.21 19.69 -0.82
N GLN A 26 -17.94 18.52 -0.24
CA GLN A 26 -17.72 18.35 1.19
C GLN A 26 -16.27 17.98 1.50
N ASN A 27 -15.34 18.20 0.56
CA ASN A 27 -13.93 17.85 0.70
C ASN A 27 -13.70 16.38 1.03
N GLU A 28 -14.44 15.51 0.34
CA GLU A 28 -14.31 14.06 0.49
C GLU A 28 -13.81 13.46 -0.82
N TYR A 29 -12.59 12.94 -0.80
CA TYR A 29 -11.93 12.34 -1.96
C TYR A 29 -11.52 10.91 -1.61
N MET A 30 -12.15 9.93 -2.28
CA MET A 30 -11.86 8.52 -2.04
C MET A 30 -10.97 7.98 -3.15
N PHE A 31 -9.90 7.31 -2.75
CA PHE A 31 -8.98 6.63 -3.66
C PHE A 31 -8.90 5.15 -3.31
N ALA A 32 -8.86 4.32 -4.31
CA ALA A 32 -8.48 2.92 -4.16
C ALA A 32 -7.05 2.75 -4.66
N TYR A 33 -6.30 1.86 -4.04
CA TYR A 33 -4.97 1.52 -4.53
C TYR A 33 -4.79 0.01 -4.53
N ARG A 34 -4.10 -0.45 -5.56
CA ARG A 34 -3.73 -1.85 -5.70
C ARG A 34 -2.23 -1.97 -5.50
N ILE A 35 -1.85 -2.80 -4.56
CA ILE A 35 -0.46 -3.05 -4.23
C ILE A 35 -0.10 -4.45 -4.65
N THR A 36 0.99 -4.57 -5.40
CA THR A 36 1.55 -5.85 -5.83
C THR A 36 2.93 -6.01 -5.23
N ILE A 37 3.15 -7.10 -4.51
CA ILE A 37 4.42 -7.41 -3.86
C ILE A 37 4.97 -8.66 -4.54
N GLU A 38 6.13 -8.52 -5.18
CA GLU A 38 6.74 -9.60 -5.96
C GLU A 38 8.09 -9.98 -5.35
N ASN A 39 8.27 -11.28 -5.12
CA ASN A 39 9.48 -11.82 -4.54
C ASN A 39 10.44 -12.27 -5.65
N HIS A 40 11.52 -11.51 -5.85
CA HIS A 40 12.56 -11.83 -6.81
C HIS A 40 13.72 -12.60 -6.19
N ASN A 41 13.64 -12.96 -4.93
CA ASN A 41 14.66 -13.74 -4.24
C ASN A 41 14.53 -15.22 -4.57
N SER A 42 15.57 -16.00 -4.25
CA SER A 42 15.58 -17.43 -4.37
C SER A 42 15.03 -18.16 -3.13
N PHE A 43 14.53 -17.43 -2.16
CA PHE A 43 13.96 -17.94 -0.92
C PHE A 43 12.59 -17.33 -0.67
N PRO A 44 11.70 -18.00 0.10
CA PRO A 44 10.40 -17.44 0.45
C PRO A 44 10.56 -16.25 1.41
N VAL A 45 9.65 -15.28 1.32
CA VAL A 45 9.55 -14.17 2.27
C VAL A 45 8.14 -14.14 2.84
N LYS A 46 8.03 -13.79 4.12
CA LYS A 46 6.75 -13.62 4.80
C LYS A 46 6.58 -12.16 5.16
N LEU A 47 5.44 -11.59 4.77
CA LEU A 47 5.10 -10.21 5.10
C LEU A 47 4.54 -10.20 6.54
N LEU A 48 5.27 -9.57 7.46
CA LEU A 48 4.90 -9.54 8.87
C LEU A 48 4.08 -8.33 9.25
N ARG A 49 4.49 -7.14 8.80
CA ARG A 49 3.88 -5.87 9.19
C ARG A 49 3.88 -4.90 8.03
N ARG A 50 2.95 -3.94 8.09
CA ARG A 50 2.92 -2.78 7.18
C ARG A 50 2.98 -1.50 7.98
N TYR A 51 3.61 -0.48 7.38
CA TYR A 51 3.65 0.88 7.91
C TYR A 51 3.46 1.86 6.77
N TRP A 52 2.44 2.69 6.85
CA TRP A 52 2.14 3.71 5.84
C TRP A 52 1.92 5.05 6.51
N GLU A 53 2.52 6.08 5.92
CA GLU A 53 2.26 7.48 6.26
C GLU A 53 1.46 8.09 5.13
N VAL A 54 0.30 8.66 5.46
CA VAL A 54 -0.60 9.29 4.51
C VAL A 54 -0.60 10.79 4.79
N PHE A 55 -0.16 11.57 3.82
CA PHE A 55 -0.11 13.03 3.88
C PHE A 55 -1.21 13.59 3.00
N ASP A 56 -2.09 14.41 3.58
CA ASP A 56 -3.12 15.13 2.87
C ASP A 56 -2.62 16.55 2.62
N SER A 57 -2.88 17.12 1.44
CA SER A 57 -2.40 18.47 1.09
C SER A 57 -2.96 19.57 1.98
N ASN A 58 -4.01 19.29 2.76
CA ASN A 58 -4.54 20.24 3.76
C ASN A 58 -3.79 20.15 5.10
N SER A 59 -2.61 19.57 5.13
CA SER A 59 -1.72 19.42 6.28
C SER A 59 -2.10 18.31 7.26
N GLU A 60 -3.07 17.47 6.93
CA GLU A 60 -3.36 16.30 7.76
C GLU A 60 -2.38 15.18 7.47
N HIS A 61 -2.01 14.46 8.52
CA HIS A 61 -1.07 13.36 8.46
C HIS A 61 -1.61 12.20 9.29
N ARG A 62 -1.65 11.01 8.70
CA ARG A 62 -2.10 9.80 9.39
C ARG A 62 -1.09 8.68 9.21
N ILE A 63 -1.07 7.81 10.20
CA ILE A 63 -0.28 6.59 10.16
C ILE A 63 -1.23 5.39 10.12
N VAL A 64 -0.99 4.49 9.17
CA VAL A 64 -1.69 3.21 9.06
C VAL A 64 -0.66 2.11 9.22
N GLU A 65 -0.75 1.37 10.31
CA GLU A 65 0.19 0.29 10.56
C GLU A 65 -0.53 -0.91 11.19
N GLY A 66 0.06 -2.08 11.06
CA GLY A 66 -0.50 -3.29 11.62
C GLY A 66 0.21 -4.53 11.13
N GLU A 67 -0.22 -5.67 11.66
CA GLU A 67 0.31 -6.97 11.25
C GLU A 67 -0.27 -7.35 9.88
N GLY A 68 0.61 -7.78 8.98
CA GLY A 68 0.22 -8.27 7.68
C GLY A 68 -0.49 -7.24 6.80
N VAL A 69 -1.32 -7.73 5.91
CA VAL A 69 -2.18 -6.93 5.03
C VAL A 69 -3.56 -7.57 4.97
N VAL A 70 -4.60 -6.75 5.17
CA VAL A 70 -6.00 -7.19 5.12
C VAL A 70 -6.24 -8.48 5.93
N GLY A 71 -5.69 -8.53 7.14
CA GLY A 71 -5.90 -9.64 8.07
C GLY A 71 -5.04 -10.89 7.85
N VAL A 72 -4.08 -10.85 6.91
CA VAL A 72 -3.21 -12.00 6.62
C VAL A 72 -1.74 -11.59 6.61
N GLN A 73 -0.87 -12.55 6.93
CA GLN A 73 0.58 -12.41 6.79
C GLN A 73 1.02 -13.35 5.67
N PRO A 74 0.97 -12.91 4.40
CA PRO A 74 1.20 -13.81 3.28
C PRO A 74 2.64 -14.29 3.20
N LEU A 75 2.79 -15.56 2.84
CA LEU A 75 4.05 -16.16 2.47
C LEU A 75 4.17 -16.08 0.96
N ILE A 76 5.21 -15.41 0.47
CA ILE A 76 5.42 -15.21 -0.96
C ILE A 76 6.61 -16.06 -1.40
N MET A 77 6.34 -17.07 -2.20
CA MET A 77 7.36 -18.00 -2.71
C MET A 77 8.24 -17.31 -3.76
N PRO A 78 9.44 -17.85 -4.03
CA PRO A 78 10.33 -17.28 -5.06
C PRO A 78 9.62 -17.15 -6.41
N GLY A 79 9.75 -16.00 -7.05
CA GLY A 79 9.14 -15.71 -8.35
C GLY A 79 7.63 -15.50 -8.31
N LYS A 80 7.02 -15.52 -7.13
CA LYS A 80 5.58 -15.31 -6.98
C LYS A 80 5.29 -13.91 -6.47
N HIS A 81 4.01 -13.55 -6.50
CA HIS A 81 3.56 -12.24 -6.04
C HIS A 81 2.32 -12.37 -5.15
N TYR A 82 2.08 -11.34 -4.37
CA TYR A 82 0.86 -11.15 -3.60
C TYR A 82 0.29 -9.79 -3.94
N GLN A 83 -1.02 -9.72 -4.16
CA GLN A 83 -1.68 -8.49 -4.57
C GLN A 83 -2.90 -8.24 -3.68
N TYR A 84 -3.09 -6.99 -3.26
CA TYR A 84 -4.28 -6.61 -2.51
C TYR A 84 -4.73 -5.20 -2.87
N VAL A 85 -5.99 -4.91 -2.58
CA VAL A 85 -6.60 -3.62 -2.81
C VAL A 85 -7.03 -3.02 -1.49
N SER A 86 -6.80 -1.73 -1.33
CA SER A 86 -7.22 -0.99 -0.14
C SER A 86 -7.71 0.39 -0.55
N GLY A 87 -8.29 1.13 0.40
CA GLY A 87 -8.79 2.47 0.15
C GLY A 87 -8.09 3.52 0.99
N CYS A 88 -8.12 4.76 0.52
CA CYS A 88 -7.62 5.91 1.23
C CYS A 88 -8.58 7.07 1.06
N HIS A 89 -9.02 7.66 2.16
CA HIS A 89 -9.89 8.82 2.17
C HIS A 89 -9.06 10.07 2.47
N LEU A 90 -9.15 11.06 1.58
CA LEU A 90 -8.48 12.35 1.72
C LEU A 90 -9.51 13.46 1.79
N LYS A 91 -9.13 14.59 2.41
CA LYS A 91 -9.95 15.79 2.49
C LYS A 91 -9.60 16.80 1.41
N SER A 92 -8.65 16.47 0.55
CA SER A 92 -8.23 17.31 -0.58
C SER A 92 -7.94 16.42 -1.78
N GLU A 93 -7.82 17.06 -2.95
CA GLU A 93 -7.54 16.35 -4.21
C GLU A 93 -6.15 15.76 -4.26
N LEU A 94 -5.22 16.28 -3.45
CA LEU A 94 -3.83 15.87 -3.47
C LEU A 94 -3.43 15.25 -2.15
N GLY A 95 -2.69 14.18 -2.24
CA GLY A 95 -2.13 13.51 -1.11
C GLY A 95 -0.90 12.72 -1.50
N LYS A 96 -0.21 12.20 -0.49
CA LYS A 96 1.00 11.43 -0.67
C LYS A 96 0.99 10.27 0.32
N MET A 97 1.44 9.11 -0.13
CA MET A 97 1.66 7.96 0.73
C MET A 97 3.11 7.53 0.63
N GLN A 98 3.69 7.19 1.77
CA GLN A 98 4.99 6.55 1.82
C GLN A 98 5.02 5.57 3.00
N GLY A 99 5.86 4.56 2.90
CA GLY A 99 5.95 3.59 3.97
C GLY A 99 6.84 2.42 3.62
N TYR A 100 6.68 1.35 4.39
CA TYR A 100 7.48 0.15 4.21
C TYR A 100 6.75 -1.08 4.74
N TYR A 101 7.23 -2.24 4.33
CA TYR A 101 6.82 -3.53 4.86
C TYR A 101 7.97 -4.15 5.61
N THR A 102 7.64 -4.81 6.73
CA THR A 102 8.59 -5.65 7.44
C THR A 102 8.40 -7.08 6.98
N MET A 103 9.47 -7.69 6.50
CA MET A 103 9.43 -9.03 5.94
C MET A 103 10.41 -9.94 6.67
N GLU A 104 10.09 -11.23 6.68
CA GLU A 104 10.95 -12.26 7.24
C GLU A 104 11.41 -13.18 6.10
N ASN A 105 12.70 -13.45 6.06
CA ASN A 105 13.29 -14.46 5.20
C ASN A 105 13.03 -15.83 5.79
N ILE A 106 12.30 -16.65 5.08
CA ILE A 106 11.95 -17.99 5.53
C ILE A 106 12.92 -19.03 4.96
#